data_bee13f12b275ad72cb225f7d29f646b3
#
_entry.id   bee13f12b275ad72cb225f7d29f646b3
#
_cell.length_a   1.000
_cell.length_b   1.000
_cell.length_c   1.000
_cell.angle_alpha   90.00
_cell.angle_beta   90.00
_cell.angle_gamma   90.00
#
_symmetry.space_group_name_H-M   'P 1'
#
loop_
_entity.id
_entity.type
_entity.pdbx_description
1 polymer ?
#
loop_
_entity_poly.entity_id
_entity_poly.type
_entity_poly.pdbx_seq_one_letter_code
_entity_poly.pdbx_strand_id
1 'polypeptide(L)'
;MCPLAIRIPEDEIRKIYGHSERVYPEECVGALIGKGLTVFEARPMENVYCGTFEARRRFSIDPVALVSLDRELEPKELELIGVYHSHPNYPSNPSKIDASSAWPEFLYIIVSLLDGKVRDLACWKLDSMTRDFSPEGMIKV
;
A
#
# COMPACT_ATOMS: atom_id res chain seq x y z
N MET A 1 22.85 -11.59 10.60
CA MET A 1 22.27 -10.25 10.45
C MET A 1 20.77 -10.35 10.40
N CYS A 2 20.09 -9.63 11.29
CA CYS A 2 18.64 -9.65 11.29
C CYS A 2 18.10 -8.92 10.05
N PRO A 3 17.13 -9.48 9.33
CA PRO A 3 16.51 -8.73 8.25
C PRO A 3 15.83 -7.48 8.81
N LEU A 4 15.92 -6.40 8.08
CA LEU A 4 15.22 -5.18 8.44
C LEU A 4 13.73 -5.41 8.29
N ALA A 5 12.97 -4.95 9.27
CA ALA A 5 11.52 -5.11 9.27
C ALA A 5 10.85 -3.73 9.20
N ILE A 6 9.72 -3.69 8.53
CA ILE A 6 8.88 -2.50 8.48
C ILE A 6 8.16 -2.38 9.81
N ARG A 7 8.17 -1.18 10.40
CA ARG A 7 7.47 -0.89 11.64
C ARG A 7 6.22 -0.09 11.32
N ILE A 8 5.09 -0.56 11.81
CA ILE A 8 3.80 0.10 11.54
C ILE A 8 2.91 0.05 12.79
N PRO A 9 2.29 1.18 13.18
CA PRO A 9 1.36 1.19 14.30
C PRO A 9 0.14 0.31 14.05
N GLU A 10 -0.31 -0.43 15.05
CA GLU A 10 -1.50 -1.28 14.92
C GLU A 10 -2.73 -0.48 14.53
N ASP A 11 -2.87 0.75 15.02
CA ASP A 11 -4.00 1.61 14.66
C ASP A 11 -4.01 1.92 13.16
N GLU A 12 -2.84 2.07 12.55
CA GLU A 12 -2.75 2.32 11.11
C GLU A 12 -3.09 1.07 10.30
N ILE A 13 -2.74 -0.11 10.81
CA ILE A 13 -3.16 -1.38 10.19
C ILE A 13 -4.69 -1.48 10.22
N ARG A 14 -5.32 -1.14 11.34
CA ARG A 14 -6.79 -1.14 11.43
C ARG A 14 -7.43 -0.18 10.44
N LYS A 15 -6.82 0.97 10.22
CA LYS A 15 -7.29 1.92 9.20
C LYS A 15 -7.24 1.31 7.81
N ILE A 16 -6.14 0.61 7.50
CA ILE A 16 -5.98 -0.08 6.20
C ILE A 16 -7.08 -1.14 6.03
N TYR A 17 -7.30 -1.96 7.06
CA TYR A 17 -8.34 -2.99 7.03
C TYR A 17 -9.72 -2.38 6.82
N GLY A 18 -10.06 -1.36 7.61
CA GLY A 18 -11.36 -0.69 7.49
C GLY A 18 -11.58 -0.07 6.12
N HIS A 19 -10.54 0.56 5.56
CA HIS A 19 -10.62 1.14 4.23
C HIS A 19 -10.87 0.06 3.17
N SER A 20 -10.13 -1.06 3.26
CA SER A 20 -10.27 -2.15 2.29
C SER A 20 -11.66 -2.79 2.32
N GLU A 21 -12.24 -2.93 3.50
CA GLU A 21 -13.58 -3.51 3.64
C GLU A 21 -14.68 -2.55 3.18
N ARG A 22 -14.49 -1.24 3.42
CA ARG A 22 -15.49 -0.24 3.00
C ARG A 22 -15.64 -0.12 1.50
N VAL A 23 -14.56 -0.24 0.74
CA VAL A 23 -14.61 -0.08 -0.72
C VAL A 23 -14.76 -1.39 -1.48
N TYR A 24 -14.69 -2.54 -0.79
CA TYR A 24 -14.95 -3.83 -1.41
C TYR A 24 -16.25 -3.77 -2.24
N PRO A 25 -16.31 -4.30 -3.46
CA PRO A 25 -15.37 -5.19 -4.15
C PRO A 25 -14.30 -4.50 -4.99
N GLU A 26 -14.11 -3.20 -4.82
CA GLU A 26 -13.06 -2.46 -5.52
C GLU A 26 -11.75 -2.53 -4.72
N GLU A 27 -10.64 -2.33 -5.39
CA GLU A 27 -9.34 -2.16 -4.73
C GLU A 27 -9.30 -0.80 -4.05
N CYS A 28 -8.94 -0.78 -2.78
CA CYS A 28 -8.58 0.48 -2.12
C CYS A 28 -7.11 0.78 -2.39
N VAL A 29 -6.72 2.03 -2.19
CA VAL A 29 -5.34 2.45 -2.26
C VAL A 29 -5.10 3.57 -1.27
N GLY A 30 -3.89 3.64 -0.72
CA GLY A 30 -3.51 4.70 0.18
C GLY A 30 -2.01 4.88 0.24
N ALA A 31 -1.59 5.95 0.88
CA ALA A 31 -0.19 6.32 1.03
C ALA A 31 0.34 5.82 2.36
N LEU A 32 1.58 5.33 2.35
CA LEU A 32 2.33 5.01 3.56
C LEU A 32 3.31 6.16 3.78
N ILE A 33 3.10 6.88 4.87
CA ILE A 33 3.86 8.08 5.22
C ILE A 33 4.74 7.76 6.41
N GLY A 34 6.01 8.11 6.32
CA GLY A 34 6.91 7.84 7.42
C GLY A 34 8.33 8.24 7.11
N LYS A 35 9.27 7.44 7.61
CA LYS A 35 10.69 7.71 7.44
C LYS A 35 11.45 6.37 7.46
N GLY A 36 12.27 6.13 6.46
CA GLY A 36 13.00 4.88 6.35
C GLY A 36 12.04 3.69 6.24
N LEU A 37 12.08 2.79 7.20
CA LEU A 37 11.20 1.61 7.27
C LEU A 37 10.12 1.74 8.33
N THR A 38 9.92 2.96 8.86
CA THR A 38 8.88 3.21 9.88
C THR A 38 7.72 3.96 9.27
N VAL A 39 6.55 3.34 9.30
CA VAL A 39 5.29 3.97 8.89
C VAL A 39 4.72 4.72 10.09
N PHE A 40 4.43 6.00 9.92
CA PHE A 40 3.76 6.81 10.93
C PHE A 40 2.27 6.94 10.65
N GLU A 41 1.90 6.97 9.37
CA GLU A 41 0.51 7.17 8.97
C GLU A 41 0.22 6.38 7.71
N ALA A 42 -0.94 5.70 7.68
CA ALA A 42 -1.52 5.14 6.47
C ALA A 42 -2.68 6.05 6.06
N ARG A 43 -2.54 6.76 4.96
CA ARG A 43 -3.53 7.75 4.51
C ARG A 43 -4.33 7.22 3.34
N PRO A 44 -5.66 7.06 3.49
CA PRO A 44 -6.50 6.67 2.36
C PRO A 44 -6.41 7.67 1.21
N MET A 45 -6.33 7.14 0.00
CA MET A 45 -6.33 7.91 -1.23
C MET A 45 -7.45 7.40 -2.12
N GLU A 46 -7.82 8.16 -3.12
CA GLU A 46 -8.83 7.73 -4.07
C GLU A 46 -8.21 6.86 -5.16
N ASN A 47 -8.86 5.73 -5.45
CA ASN A 47 -8.52 4.95 -6.63
C ASN A 47 -9.12 5.66 -7.83
N VAL A 48 -8.29 6.07 -8.79
CA VAL A 48 -8.73 6.78 -9.99
C VAL A 48 -9.81 6.01 -10.74
N TYR A 49 -9.77 4.67 -10.66
CA TYR A 49 -10.75 3.82 -11.32
C TYR A 49 -12.06 3.65 -10.54
N CYS A 50 -12.22 4.30 -9.37
CA CYS A 50 -13.39 4.07 -8.51
C CYS A 50 -14.69 4.28 -9.30
N GLY A 51 -15.68 3.41 -9.01
CA GLY A 51 -16.95 3.39 -9.71
C GLY A 51 -16.94 2.65 -11.04
N THR A 52 -15.79 2.13 -11.49
CA THR A 52 -15.69 1.34 -12.72
C THR A 52 -15.40 -0.12 -12.40
N PHE A 53 -15.65 -1.00 -13.36
CA PHE A 53 -15.33 -2.42 -13.21
C PHE A 53 -13.82 -2.64 -13.04
N GLU A 54 -12.99 -1.79 -13.66
CA GLU A 54 -11.52 -1.90 -13.56
C GLU A 54 -11.03 -1.75 -12.12
N ALA A 55 -11.73 -0.98 -11.28
CA ALA A 55 -11.34 -0.77 -9.89
C ALA A 55 -11.34 -2.07 -9.07
N ARG A 56 -11.96 -3.14 -9.55
CA ARG A 56 -12.00 -4.43 -8.86
C ARG A 56 -10.68 -5.20 -8.96
N ARG A 57 -9.77 -4.78 -9.85
CA ARG A 57 -8.53 -5.52 -10.11
C ARG A 57 -7.32 -4.63 -10.36
N ARG A 58 -7.48 -3.31 -10.25
CA ARG A 58 -6.37 -2.39 -10.40
C ARG A 58 -6.66 -1.08 -9.70
N PHE A 59 -5.58 -0.36 -9.40
CA PHE A 59 -5.68 0.97 -8.82
C PHE A 59 -4.73 1.92 -9.55
N SER A 60 -5.00 3.21 -9.37
CA SER A 60 -4.06 4.28 -9.71
C SER A 60 -4.33 5.46 -8.80
N ILE A 61 -3.28 6.20 -8.45
CA ILE A 61 -3.40 7.43 -7.67
C ILE A 61 -3.16 8.60 -8.61
N ASP A 62 -3.99 9.63 -8.50
CA ASP A 62 -3.82 10.86 -9.28
C ASP A 62 -2.44 11.45 -8.99
N PRO A 63 -1.60 11.67 -10.03
CA PRO A 63 -0.28 12.29 -9.84
C PRO A 63 -0.32 13.64 -9.13
N VAL A 64 -1.37 14.44 -9.34
CA VAL A 64 -1.52 15.73 -8.65
C VAL A 64 -1.67 15.51 -7.15
N ALA A 65 -2.41 14.49 -6.74
CA ALA A 65 -2.56 14.15 -5.32
C ALA A 65 -1.23 13.74 -4.69
N LEU A 66 -0.39 13.01 -5.43
CA LEU A 66 0.94 12.63 -4.94
C LEU A 66 1.87 13.82 -4.78
N VAL A 67 1.86 14.74 -5.75
CA VAL A 67 2.67 15.97 -5.66
C VAL A 67 2.21 16.82 -4.47
N SER A 68 0.90 16.95 -4.28
CA SER A 68 0.35 17.70 -3.14
C SER A 68 0.78 17.08 -1.81
N LEU A 69 0.78 15.75 -1.74
CA LEU A 69 1.21 15.03 -0.55
C LEU A 69 2.69 15.30 -0.26
N ASP A 70 3.56 15.19 -1.27
CA ASP A 70 4.98 15.47 -1.10
C ASP A 70 5.22 16.87 -0.54
N ARG A 71 4.50 17.86 -1.05
CA ARG A 71 4.61 19.25 -0.57
C ARG A 71 4.15 19.39 0.87
N GLU A 72 3.11 18.67 1.24
CA GLU A 72 2.63 18.68 2.63
C GLU A 72 3.66 18.07 3.57
N LEU A 73 4.33 17.00 3.16
CA LEU A 73 5.24 16.22 4.01
C LEU A 73 6.62 16.85 4.17
N GLU A 74 7.09 17.58 3.16
CA GLU A 74 8.44 18.14 3.16
C GLU A 74 8.77 18.97 4.40
N PRO A 75 7.95 19.96 4.80
CA PRO A 75 8.26 20.74 6.00
C PRO A 75 8.21 19.94 7.29
N LYS A 76 7.57 18.78 7.30
CA LYS A 76 7.46 17.90 8.47
C LYS A 76 8.59 16.88 8.53
N GLU A 77 9.50 16.90 7.56
CA GLU A 77 10.58 15.92 7.42
C GLU A 77 10.06 14.49 7.34
N LEU A 78 8.88 14.33 6.74
CA LEU A 78 8.28 13.03 6.47
C LEU A 78 8.31 12.74 4.97
N GLU A 79 8.20 11.48 4.62
CA GLU A 79 8.28 11.03 3.24
C GLU A 79 7.13 10.07 2.89
N LEU A 80 6.80 10.06 1.62
CA LEU A 80 5.99 8.99 1.05
C LEU A 80 6.92 7.78 0.85
N ILE A 81 6.78 6.76 1.70
CA ILE A 81 7.69 5.61 1.68
C ILE A 81 7.09 4.39 0.98
N GLY A 82 5.82 4.45 0.63
CA GLY A 82 5.17 3.36 -0.07
C GLY A 82 3.69 3.59 -0.22
N VAL A 83 3.02 2.55 -0.67
CA VAL A 83 1.56 2.55 -0.83
C VAL A 83 0.99 1.25 -0.29
N TYR A 84 -0.28 1.28 0.09
CA TYR A 84 -1.04 0.07 0.36
C TYR A 84 -2.19 -0.04 -0.62
N HIS A 85 -2.60 -1.26 -0.92
CA HIS A 85 -3.80 -1.51 -1.70
C HIS A 85 -4.39 -2.86 -1.32
N SER A 86 -5.61 -3.11 -1.79
CA SER A 86 -6.31 -4.35 -1.47
C SER A 86 -6.48 -5.22 -2.70
N HIS A 87 -6.53 -6.54 -2.46
CA HIS A 87 -6.83 -7.56 -3.45
C HIS A 87 -8.16 -8.22 -3.11
N PRO A 88 -9.28 -7.74 -3.68
CA PRO A 88 -10.59 -8.33 -3.41
C PRO A 88 -10.68 -9.73 -4.01
N ASN A 89 -10.81 -10.74 -3.13
CA ASN A 89 -10.99 -12.16 -3.48
C ASN A 89 -9.79 -12.83 -4.16
N TYR A 90 -8.57 -12.28 -3.97
CA TYR A 90 -7.36 -12.96 -4.44
C TYR A 90 -6.19 -12.69 -3.49
N PRO A 91 -5.10 -13.50 -3.60
CA PRO A 91 -4.04 -13.48 -2.58
C PRO A 91 -3.28 -12.15 -2.49
N SER A 92 -2.58 -11.95 -1.37
CA SER A 92 -1.81 -10.74 -1.08
C SER A 92 -0.43 -10.69 -1.76
N ASN A 93 -0.26 -11.46 -2.82
CA ASN A 93 0.95 -11.42 -3.65
C ASN A 93 0.81 -10.35 -4.73
N PRO A 94 1.91 -9.67 -5.12
CA PRO A 94 1.84 -8.67 -6.18
C PRO A 94 1.35 -9.29 -7.49
N SER A 95 0.43 -8.61 -8.16
CA SER A 95 -0.07 -9.01 -9.47
C SER A 95 0.88 -8.53 -10.58
N LYS A 96 0.66 -8.98 -11.81
CA LYS A 96 1.41 -8.47 -12.98
C LYS A 96 1.14 -6.98 -13.19
N ILE A 97 -0.09 -6.53 -12.92
CA ILE A 97 -0.45 -5.12 -13.02
C ILE A 97 0.29 -4.32 -11.94
N ASP A 98 0.35 -4.85 -10.70
CA ASP A 98 1.12 -4.22 -9.63
C ASP A 98 2.57 -4.06 -10.02
N ALA A 99 3.19 -5.11 -10.57
CA ALA A 99 4.59 -5.09 -10.98
C ALA A 99 4.86 -4.07 -12.08
N SER A 100 3.94 -3.93 -13.03
CA SER A 100 4.13 -3.02 -14.17
C SER A 100 4.08 -1.54 -13.77
N SER A 101 3.39 -1.24 -12.67
CA SER A 101 3.18 0.14 -12.20
C SER A 101 4.01 0.48 -10.97
N ALA A 102 4.74 -0.48 -10.41
CA ALA A 102 5.44 -0.29 -9.15
C ALA A 102 6.69 0.60 -9.31
N TRP A 103 6.94 1.40 -8.29
CA TRP A 103 8.13 2.25 -8.20
C TRP A 103 9.20 1.54 -7.38
N PRO A 104 10.47 1.51 -7.84
CA PRO A 104 11.57 0.90 -7.10
C PRO A 104 11.74 1.56 -5.72
N GLU A 105 12.16 0.74 -4.77
CA GLU A 105 12.46 1.16 -3.39
C GLU A 105 11.24 1.56 -2.55
N PHE A 106 10.03 1.53 -3.13
CA PHE A 106 8.81 1.74 -2.36
C PHE A 106 8.40 0.47 -1.64
N LEU A 107 7.77 0.66 -0.49
CA LEU A 107 7.12 -0.41 0.25
C LEU A 107 5.71 -0.60 -0.29
N TYR A 108 5.28 -1.84 -0.40
CA TYR A 108 3.93 -2.18 -0.87
C TYR A 108 3.27 -3.08 0.16
N ILE A 109 2.21 -2.58 0.78
CA ILE A 109 1.37 -3.39 1.66
C ILE A 109 0.15 -3.82 0.85
N ILE A 110 -0.10 -5.12 0.80
CA ILE A 110 -1.23 -5.69 0.08
C ILE A 110 -2.13 -6.41 1.08
N VAL A 111 -3.39 -6.01 1.12
CA VAL A 111 -4.41 -6.63 1.97
C VAL A 111 -5.28 -7.53 1.11
N SER A 112 -5.35 -8.80 1.44
CA SER A 112 -6.22 -9.74 0.75
C SER A 112 -7.56 -9.85 1.48
N LEU A 113 -8.65 -9.78 0.72
CA LEU A 113 -10.00 -9.99 1.26
C LEU A 113 -10.63 -11.21 0.61
N LEU A 114 -11.49 -11.88 1.38
CA LEU A 114 -12.35 -12.93 0.87
C LEU A 114 -13.78 -12.61 1.29
N ASP A 115 -14.66 -12.48 0.30
CA ASP A 115 -16.08 -12.19 0.53
C ASP A 115 -16.28 -10.96 1.43
N GLY A 116 -15.49 -9.91 1.20
CA GLY A 116 -15.61 -8.65 1.92
C GLY A 116 -14.92 -8.58 3.27
N LYS A 117 -14.21 -9.63 3.68
CA LYS A 117 -13.51 -9.69 4.96
C LYS A 117 -12.01 -9.85 4.75
N VAL A 118 -11.23 -9.14 5.56
CA VAL A 118 -9.77 -9.25 5.51
C VAL A 118 -9.34 -10.69 5.85
N ARG A 119 -8.50 -11.26 4.97
CA ARG A 119 -7.86 -12.57 5.18
C ARG A 119 -6.49 -12.44 5.77
N ASP A 120 -5.64 -11.67 5.09
CA ASP A 120 -4.26 -11.47 5.49
C ASP A 120 -3.73 -10.18 4.88
N LEU A 121 -2.49 -9.88 5.27
CA LEU A 121 -1.77 -8.70 4.80
C LEU A 121 -0.32 -9.12 4.60
N ALA A 122 0.28 -8.68 3.51
CA ALA A 122 1.68 -8.92 3.22
C ALA A 122 2.38 -7.63 2.83
N CYS A 123 3.67 -7.57 3.10
CA CYS A 123 4.48 -6.42 2.75
C CYS A 123 5.58 -6.82 1.79
N TRP A 124 5.83 -5.98 0.80
CA TRP A 124 6.74 -6.25 -0.30
C TRP A 124 7.60 -5.02 -0.60
N LYS A 125 8.78 -5.26 -1.13
CA LYS A 125 9.64 -4.20 -1.63
C LYS A 125 10.10 -4.57 -3.04
N LEU A 126 10.06 -3.61 -3.96
CA LEU A 126 10.49 -3.82 -5.33
C LEU A 126 11.99 -3.53 -5.44
N ASP A 127 12.76 -4.52 -5.88
CA ASP A 127 14.18 -4.34 -6.14
C ASP A 127 14.37 -3.50 -7.40
N SER A 128 15.19 -2.44 -7.32
CA SER A 128 15.40 -1.52 -8.42
C SER A 128 16.17 -2.13 -9.59
N MET A 129 16.96 -3.15 -9.34
CA MET A 129 17.79 -3.77 -10.39
C MET A 129 17.09 -4.92 -11.09
N THR A 130 16.46 -5.83 -10.34
CA THR A 130 15.80 -7.00 -10.91
C THR A 130 14.35 -6.75 -11.26
N ARG A 131 13.72 -5.72 -10.65
CA ARG A 131 12.30 -5.42 -10.73
C ARG A 131 11.42 -6.55 -10.19
N ASP A 132 11.98 -7.34 -9.30
CA ASP A 132 11.24 -8.38 -8.60
C ASP A 132 10.83 -7.89 -7.22
N PHE A 133 9.65 -8.31 -6.78
CA PHE A 133 9.21 -8.05 -5.41
C PHE A 133 9.82 -9.07 -4.47
N SER A 134 10.29 -8.59 -3.31
CA SER A 134 10.72 -9.45 -2.23
C SER A 134 9.83 -9.23 -1.01
N PRO A 135 9.46 -10.32 -0.30
CA PRO A 135 8.66 -10.16 0.91
C PRO A 135 9.47 -9.51 2.03
N GLU A 136 8.81 -8.65 2.80
CA GLU A 136 9.42 -7.96 3.93
C GLU A 136 8.70 -8.34 5.23
N GLY A 137 9.48 -8.48 6.30
CA GLY A 137 8.92 -8.66 7.63
C GLY A 137 8.26 -7.39 8.13
N MET A 138 7.31 -7.54 9.04
CA MET A 138 6.57 -6.42 9.58
C MET A 138 6.46 -6.55 11.09
N ILE A 139 6.73 -5.45 11.80
CA ILE A 139 6.57 -5.35 13.25
C ILE A 139 5.44 -4.38 13.55
N LYS A 140 4.41 -4.87 14.21
CA LYS A 140 3.29 -4.03 14.67
C LYS A 140 3.71 -3.33 15.96
N VAL A 141 3.56 -2.05 16.01
CA VAL A 141 3.98 -1.25 17.18
C VAL A 141 2.85 -0.37 17.77
#